data_a07cc912b0c14edf3b6e1417c7b56fc0
#
_entry.id   a07cc912b0c14edf3b6e1417c7b56fc0
#
_cell.length_a   1.000
_cell.length_b   1.000
_cell.length_c   1.000
_cell.angle_alpha   90.00
_cell.angle_beta   90.00
_cell.angle_gamma   90.00
#
_symmetry.space_group_name_H-M   'P 1'
#
loop_
_entity.id
_entity.type
_entity.pdbx_description
1 polymer ?
#
loop_
_entity_poly.entity_id
_entity_poly.type
_entity_poly.pdbx_seq_one_letter_code
_entity_poly.pdbx_strand_id
1 'polypeptide(L)'
;MLRRKSDFFVNIAERWMPDALVIEIFLTAVSFVCALLFTDFNAVQSVEAWGNSYWDLLRFTAQMILILALAHVLANTRPVNRLLVSLAGFVRSAQMAYVGITMFASVTALFSWGLGLILPAVLSLIVANNCRERGIKVHFPLLVACGYCGALVSMQGLSASIPLVLNTPDHFLPVSYTH
;
A
#
# COMPACT_ATOMS: atom_id res chain seq x y z
N MET A 1 -14.98 22.60 4.21
CA MET A 1 -14.67 22.07 5.56
C MET A 1 -13.68 20.90 5.51
N LEU A 2 -13.83 19.93 4.64
CA LEU A 2 -12.91 18.79 4.43
C LEU A 2 -11.46 19.22 4.11
N ARG A 3 -11.26 20.18 3.21
CA ARG A 3 -9.94 20.68 2.81
C ARG A 3 -9.11 21.18 4.01
N ARG A 4 -9.71 21.95 4.91
CA ARG A 4 -9.01 22.48 6.09
C ARG A 4 -8.57 21.40 7.08
N LYS A 5 -9.36 20.33 7.22
CA LYS A 5 -8.99 19.17 8.04
C LYS A 5 -7.87 18.36 7.37
N SER A 6 -7.95 18.18 6.06
CA SER A 6 -6.93 17.50 5.27
C SER A 6 -5.57 18.22 5.33
N ASP A 7 -5.57 19.58 5.22
CA ASP A 7 -4.35 20.38 5.33
C ASP A 7 -3.70 20.26 6.72
N PHE A 8 -4.50 20.15 7.78
CA PHE A 8 -4.01 19.92 9.14
C PHE A 8 -3.27 18.58 9.28
N PHE A 9 -3.84 17.49 8.76
CA PHE A 9 -3.19 16.17 8.79
C PHE A 9 -1.93 16.13 7.92
N VAL A 10 -1.95 16.78 6.75
CA VAL A 10 -0.78 16.89 5.89
C VAL A 10 0.36 17.61 6.60
N ASN A 11 0.08 18.77 7.22
CA ASN A 11 1.10 19.54 7.95
C ASN A 11 1.68 18.76 9.14
N ILE A 12 0.86 17.97 9.85
CA ILE A 12 1.35 17.10 10.93
C ILE A 12 2.25 16.02 10.33
N ALA A 13 1.82 15.35 9.28
CA ALA A 13 2.59 14.29 8.65
C ALA A 13 3.94 14.83 8.14
N GLU A 14 3.95 15.94 7.39
CA GLU A 14 5.17 16.52 6.86
C GLU A 14 6.15 17.01 7.95
N ARG A 15 5.64 17.44 9.10
CA ARG A 15 6.48 17.98 10.17
C ARG A 15 6.96 16.95 11.18
N TRP A 16 6.17 15.89 11.41
CA TRP A 16 6.40 14.95 12.51
C TRP A 16 6.69 13.53 12.08
N MET A 17 6.38 13.16 10.81
CA MET A 17 6.74 11.82 10.33
C MET A 17 8.20 11.79 9.90
N PRO A 18 9.05 11.06 10.61
CA PRO A 18 10.43 10.84 10.18
C PRO A 18 10.43 9.98 8.90
N ASP A 19 11.56 9.97 8.21
CA ASP A 19 11.78 9.09 7.07
C ASP A 19 11.52 7.62 7.46
N ALA A 20 10.99 6.84 6.50
CA ALA A 20 10.66 5.43 6.72
C ALA A 20 11.85 4.63 7.28
N LEU A 21 13.06 4.92 6.82
CA LEU A 21 14.29 4.28 7.28
C LEU A 21 14.58 4.58 8.76
N VAL A 22 14.29 5.80 9.23
CA VAL A 22 14.46 6.18 10.65
C VAL A 22 13.47 5.39 11.53
N ILE A 23 12.22 5.25 11.06
CA ILE A 23 11.19 4.44 11.76
C ILE A 23 11.65 2.98 11.84
N GLU A 24 12.17 2.43 10.76
CA GLU A 24 12.61 1.04 10.64
C GLU A 24 13.78 0.75 11.59
N ILE A 25 14.80 1.62 11.62
CA ILE A 25 15.92 1.52 12.56
C ILE A 25 15.43 1.61 14.02
N PHE A 26 14.52 2.55 14.32
CA PHE A 26 13.95 2.69 15.64
C PHE A 26 13.18 1.45 16.08
N LEU A 27 12.32 0.91 15.22
CA LEU A 27 11.55 -0.32 15.49
C LEU A 27 12.47 -1.53 15.68
N THR A 28 13.55 -1.63 14.91
CA THR A 28 14.55 -2.67 15.06
C THR A 28 15.24 -2.58 16.42
N ALA A 29 15.64 -1.37 16.83
CA ALA A 29 16.25 -1.16 18.14
C ALA A 29 15.27 -1.50 19.29
N VAL A 30 14.02 -1.07 19.19
CA VAL A 30 12.96 -1.41 20.17
C VAL A 30 12.75 -2.92 20.25
N SER A 31 12.65 -3.60 19.09
CA SER A 31 12.47 -5.06 19.04
C SER A 31 13.65 -5.80 19.70
N PHE A 32 14.87 -5.31 19.48
CA PHE A 32 16.07 -5.87 20.08
C PHE A 32 16.07 -5.71 21.61
N VAL A 33 15.72 -4.52 22.10
CA VAL A 33 15.57 -4.27 23.55
C VAL A 33 14.48 -5.15 24.15
N CYS A 34 13.33 -5.28 23.48
CA CYS A 34 12.26 -6.15 23.93
C CYS A 34 12.69 -7.62 23.96
N ALA A 35 13.45 -8.09 22.99
CA ALA A 35 13.99 -9.45 22.97
C ALA A 35 14.88 -9.71 24.20
N LEU A 36 15.76 -8.77 24.55
CA LEU A 36 16.64 -8.89 25.72
C LEU A 36 15.90 -8.82 27.06
N LEU A 37 14.76 -8.11 27.12
CA LEU A 37 14.01 -7.92 28.37
C LEU A 37 12.94 -8.98 28.61
N PHE A 38 12.35 -9.52 27.55
CA PHE A 38 11.17 -10.39 27.63
C PHE A 38 11.42 -11.81 27.14
N THR A 39 12.63 -12.14 26.67
CA THR A 39 12.99 -13.50 26.26
C THR A 39 14.27 -13.94 26.96
N ASP A 40 14.53 -15.24 26.99
CA ASP A 40 15.75 -15.84 27.55
C ASP A 40 16.96 -15.69 26.64
N PHE A 41 16.87 -14.94 25.55
CA PHE A 41 17.97 -14.73 24.61
C PHE A 41 18.99 -13.74 25.15
N ASN A 42 20.27 -14.11 25.04
CA ASN A 42 21.33 -13.16 25.27
C ASN A 42 21.58 -12.28 24.01
N ALA A 43 22.41 -11.25 24.16
CA ALA A 43 22.67 -10.30 23.07
C ALA A 43 23.24 -10.97 21.80
N VAL A 44 24.09 -11.97 21.94
CA VAL A 44 24.70 -12.70 20.82
C VAL A 44 23.62 -13.51 20.09
N GLN A 45 22.81 -14.26 20.82
CA GLN A 45 21.71 -15.05 20.25
C GLN A 45 20.67 -14.17 19.57
N SER A 46 20.38 -12.99 20.10
CA SER A 46 19.45 -12.03 19.47
C SER A 46 20.03 -11.50 18.14
N VAL A 47 21.32 -11.20 18.07
CA VAL A 47 21.98 -10.79 16.82
C VAL A 47 22.03 -11.93 15.81
N GLU A 48 22.35 -13.16 16.22
CA GLU A 48 22.35 -14.33 15.35
C GLU A 48 20.94 -14.62 14.79
N ALA A 49 19.92 -14.59 15.64
CA ALA A 49 18.53 -14.78 15.22
C ALA A 49 18.09 -13.70 14.22
N TRP A 50 18.44 -12.44 14.46
CA TRP A 50 18.18 -11.34 13.54
C TRP A 50 18.90 -11.52 12.21
N GLY A 51 20.19 -11.86 12.23
CA GLY A 51 20.99 -12.09 11.02
C GLY A 51 20.49 -13.25 10.18
N ASN A 52 20.10 -14.37 10.79
CA ASN A 52 19.54 -15.52 10.09
C ASN A 52 18.18 -15.20 9.47
N SER A 53 17.29 -14.52 10.24
CA SER A 53 15.97 -14.11 9.75
C SER A 53 16.03 -13.11 8.59
N TYR A 54 17.08 -12.30 8.52
CA TYR A 54 17.29 -11.35 7.43
C TYR A 54 17.42 -12.06 6.07
N TRP A 55 18.12 -13.17 6.01
CA TRP A 55 18.27 -13.96 4.78
C TRP A 55 16.97 -14.68 4.37
N ASP A 56 16.16 -15.10 5.33
CA ASP A 56 14.84 -15.69 5.05
C ASP A 56 13.89 -14.67 4.44
N LEU A 57 13.96 -13.40 4.88
CA LEU A 57 13.18 -12.30 4.31
C LEU A 57 13.62 -11.89 2.90
N LEU A 58 14.81 -12.27 2.44
CA LEU A 58 15.31 -11.86 1.12
C LEU A 58 14.41 -12.37 -0.01
N ARG A 59 13.90 -13.60 0.09
CA ARG A 59 12.97 -14.17 -0.89
C ARG A 59 11.67 -13.36 -0.95
N PHE A 60 11.12 -13.02 0.20
CA PHE A 60 9.91 -12.19 0.31
C PHE A 60 10.17 -10.79 -0.26
N THR A 61 11.27 -10.16 0.09
CA THR A 61 11.66 -8.84 -0.41
C THR A 61 11.80 -8.84 -1.94
N ALA A 62 12.45 -9.83 -2.51
CA ALA A 62 12.59 -9.98 -3.96
C ALA A 62 11.22 -10.12 -4.66
N GLN A 63 10.30 -10.90 -4.09
CA GLN A 63 8.94 -11.03 -4.59
C GLN A 63 8.19 -9.69 -4.55
N MET A 64 8.30 -8.94 -3.45
CA MET A 64 7.66 -7.63 -3.31
C MET A 64 8.19 -6.64 -4.35
N ILE A 65 9.51 -6.57 -4.53
CA ILE A 65 10.14 -5.72 -5.55
C ILE A 65 9.62 -6.08 -6.95
N LEU A 66 9.59 -7.36 -7.29
CA LEU A 66 9.10 -7.81 -8.60
C LEU A 66 7.63 -7.45 -8.82
N ILE A 67 6.75 -7.66 -7.83
CA ILE A 67 5.33 -7.33 -7.94
C ILE A 67 5.15 -5.83 -8.20
N LEU A 68 5.83 -4.98 -7.43
CA LEU A 68 5.73 -3.53 -7.58
C LEU A 68 6.34 -3.05 -8.90
N ALA A 69 7.50 -3.58 -9.30
CA ALA A 69 8.15 -3.25 -10.55
C ALA A 69 7.28 -3.64 -11.75
N LEU A 70 6.74 -4.87 -11.77
CA LEU A 70 5.86 -5.32 -12.84
C LEU A 70 4.55 -4.53 -12.89
N ALA A 71 3.96 -4.20 -11.74
CA ALA A 71 2.77 -3.36 -11.67
C ALA A 71 3.05 -1.95 -12.24
N HIS A 72 4.23 -1.39 -11.94
CA HIS A 72 4.64 -0.09 -12.48
C HIS A 72 4.87 -0.16 -14.00
N VAL A 73 5.56 -1.18 -14.49
CA VAL A 73 5.74 -1.41 -15.93
C VAL A 73 4.39 -1.53 -16.63
N LEU A 74 3.48 -2.32 -16.06
CA LEU A 74 2.13 -2.51 -16.61
C LEU A 74 1.35 -1.18 -16.67
N ALA A 75 1.42 -0.37 -15.60
CA ALA A 75 0.77 0.95 -15.55
C ALA A 75 1.24 1.88 -16.69
N ASN A 76 2.49 1.76 -17.12
CA ASN A 76 3.09 2.57 -18.19
C ASN A 76 2.92 1.97 -19.60
N THR A 77 2.29 0.79 -19.73
CA THR A 77 2.00 0.24 -21.06
C THR A 77 0.96 1.09 -21.79
N ARG A 78 1.07 1.17 -23.11
CA ARG A 78 0.15 1.96 -23.95
C ARG A 78 -1.34 1.66 -23.70
N PRO A 79 -1.80 0.39 -23.61
CA PRO A 79 -3.21 0.10 -23.39
C PRO A 79 -3.68 0.54 -22.00
N VAL A 80 -2.90 0.27 -20.95
CA VAL A 80 -3.27 0.65 -19.59
C VAL A 80 -3.25 2.17 -19.42
N ASN A 81 -2.22 2.83 -19.92
CA ASN A 81 -2.15 4.29 -19.85
C ASN A 81 -3.34 4.96 -20.58
N ARG A 82 -3.73 4.46 -21.77
CA ARG A 82 -4.93 4.95 -22.48
C ARG A 82 -6.20 4.77 -21.66
N LEU A 83 -6.35 3.62 -20.99
CA LEU A 83 -7.47 3.36 -20.09
C LEU A 83 -7.49 4.38 -18.94
N LEU A 84 -6.35 4.60 -18.28
CA LEU A 84 -6.24 5.56 -17.16
C LEU A 84 -6.56 6.99 -17.60
N VAL A 85 -6.05 7.41 -18.76
CA VAL A 85 -6.34 8.74 -19.34
C VAL A 85 -7.83 8.85 -19.70
N SER A 86 -8.42 7.81 -20.26
CA SER A 86 -9.86 7.78 -20.55
C SER A 86 -10.70 7.92 -19.29
N LEU A 87 -10.37 7.16 -18.24
CA LEU A 87 -11.03 7.27 -16.93
C LEU A 87 -10.92 8.68 -16.33
N ALA A 88 -9.73 9.29 -16.39
CA ALA A 88 -9.54 10.67 -15.95
C ALA A 88 -10.38 11.66 -16.76
N GLY A 89 -10.64 11.38 -18.04
CA GLY A 89 -11.48 12.20 -18.90
C GLY A 89 -12.94 12.29 -18.46
N PHE A 90 -13.47 11.27 -17.79
CA PHE A 90 -14.84 11.26 -17.27
C PHE A 90 -15.04 12.13 -16.03
N VAL A 91 -13.96 12.51 -15.35
CA VAL A 91 -14.02 13.31 -14.13
C VAL A 91 -14.50 14.73 -14.45
N ARG A 92 -15.64 15.13 -13.85
CA ARG A 92 -16.25 16.45 -14.04
C ARG A 92 -16.30 17.28 -12.77
N SER A 93 -16.04 16.69 -11.62
CA SER A 93 -16.06 17.37 -10.32
C SER A 93 -15.05 16.78 -9.36
N ALA A 94 -14.67 17.53 -8.33
CA ALA A 94 -13.76 17.05 -7.30
C ALA A 94 -14.30 15.80 -6.55
N GLN A 95 -15.60 15.77 -6.28
CA GLN A 95 -16.23 14.59 -5.64
C GLN A 95 -16.14 13.35 -6.52
N MET A 96 -16.41 13.50 -7.81
CA MET A 96 -16.29 12.42 -8.78
C MET A 96 -14.86 11.91 -8.90
N ALA A 97 -13.86 12.80 -8.77
CA ALA A 97 -12.46 12.41 -8.74
C ALA A 97 -12.15 11.49 -7.54
N TYR A 98 -12.53 11.88 -6.33
CA TYR A 98 -12.28 11.10 -5.12
C TYR A 98 -12.99 9.76 -5.15
N VAL A 99 -14.28 9.74 -5.43
CA VAL A 99 -15.07 8.49 -5.50
C VAL A 99 -14.58 7.60 -6.62
N GLY A 100 -14.30 8.14 -7.79
CA GLY A 100 -13.82 7.38 -8.95
C GLY A 100 -12.48 6.68 -8.67
N ILE A 101 -11.52 7.39 -8.05
CA ILE A 101 -10.23 6.81 -7.66
C ILE A 101 -10.40 5.72 -6.61
N THR A 102 -11.23 5.96 -5.56
CA THR A 102 -11.48 4.93 -4.54
C THR A 102 -12.10 3.67 -5.13
N MET A 103 -13.10 3.81 -5.99
CA MET A 103 -13.74 2.67 -6.66
C MET A 103 -12.77 1.93 -7.56
N PHE A 104 -11.98 2.65 -8.36
CA PHE A 104 -10.95 2.05 -9.21
C PHE A 104 -9.90 1.31 -8.39
N ALA A 105 -9.42 1.92 -7.29
CA ALA A 105 -8.47 1.30 -6.37
C ALA A 105 -9.04 0.02 -5.75
N SER A 106 -10.29 0.04 -5.32
CA SER A 106 -10.94 -1.13 -4.73
C SER A 106 -11.06 -2.28 -5.74
N VAL A 107 -11.48 -1.97 -6.97
CA VAL A 107 -11.60 -2.99 -8.04
C VAL A 107 -10.24 -3.59 -8.40
N THR A 108 -9.22 -2.75 -8.62
CA THR A 108 -7.87 -3.24 -8.96
C THR A 108 -7.22 -4.02 -7.82
N ALA A 109 -7.47 -3.61 -6.57
CA ALA A 109 -6.97 -4.28 -5.38
C ALA A 109 -7.59 -5.66 -5.14
N LEU A 110 -8.83 -5.90 -5.58
CA LEU A 110 -9.45 -7.23 -5.55
C LEU A 110 -8.69 -8.25 -6.42
N PHE A 111 -8.13 -7.81 -7.54
CA PHE A 111 -7.35 -8.70 -8.42
C PHE A 111 -5.93 -8.90 -7.91
N SER A 112 -5.26 -7.81 -7.53
CA SER A 112 -3.89 -7.85 -7.04
C SER A 112 -3.60 -6.64 -6.15
N TRP A 113 -3.06 -6.90 -4.97
CA TRP A 113 -2.68 -5.84 -4.03
C TRP A 113 -1.65 -4.87 -4.62
N GLY A 114 -0.67 -5.38 -5.37
CA GLY A 114 0.36 -4.55 -6.02
C GLY A 114 -0.21 -3.64 -7.11
N LEU A 115 -1.15 -4.15 -7.93
CA LEU A 115 -1.87 -3.34 -8.92
C LEU A 115 -2.76 -2.30 -8.23
N GLY A 116 -3.41 -2.68 -7.12
CA GLY A 116 -4.25 -1.80 -6.32
C GLY A 116 -3.51 -0.66 -5.65
N LEU A 117 -2.18 -0.74 -5.51
CA LEU A 117 -1.34 0.36 -5.03
C LEU A 117 -0.85 1.25 -6.18
N ILE A 118 -0.30 0.65 -7.23
CA ILE A 118 0.39 1.39 -8.30
C ILE A 118 -0.60 2.08 -9.26
N LEU A 119 -1.61 1.35 -9.75
CA LEU A 119 -2.55 1.92 -10.74
C LEU A 119 -3.33 3.13 -10.23
N PRO A 120 -3.89 3.11 -8.99
CA PRO A 120 -4.55 4.29 -8.45
C PRO A 120 -3.61 5.46 -8.17
N ALA A 121 -2.34 5.20 -7.81
CA ALA A 121 -1.35 6.25 -7.63
C ALA A 121 -1.08 6.98 -8.97
N VAL A 122 -0.87 6.22 -10.06
CA VAL A 122 -0.69 6.79 -11.41
C VAL A 122 -1.97 7.51 -11.87
N LEU A 123 -3.15 6.91 -11.66
CA LEU A 123 -4.43 7.53 -11.99
C LEU A 123 -4.63 8.84 -11.23
N SER A 124 -4.23 8.91 -9.95
CA SER A 124 -4.32 10.13 -9.14
C SER A 124 -3.53 11.29 -9.73
N LEU A 125 -2.33 11.02 -10.27
CA LEU A 125 -1.51 12.02 -10.96
C LEU A 125 -2.19 12.51 -12.25
N ILE A 126 -2.70 11.58 -13.07
CA ILE A 126 -3.39 11.91 -14.34
C ILE A 126 -4.65 12.73 -14.05
N VAL A 127 -5.46 12.31 -13.08
CA VAL A 127 -6.70 13.03 -12.68
C VAL A 127 -6.37 14.41 -12.12
N ALA A 128 -5.33 14.54 -11.28
CA ALA A 128 -4.92 15.83 -10.74
C ALA A 128 -4.53 16.82 -11.84
N ASN A 129 -3.74 16.38 -12.82
CA ASN A 129 -3.32 17.19 -13.96
C ASN A 129 -4.52 17.59 -14.83
N ASN A 130 -5.40 16.63 -15.17
CA ASN A 130 -6.61 16.87 -15.96
C ASN A 130 -7.55 17.86 -15.24
N CYS A 131 -7.76 17.69 -13.93
CA CYS A 131 -8.55 18.62 -13.13
C CYS A 131 -7.95 20.02 -13.10
N ARG A 132 -6.63 20.13 -13.00
CA ARG A 132 -5.91 21.42 -13.04
C ARG A 132 -6.12 22.16 -14.37
N GLU A 133 -5.99 21.45 -15.50
CA GLU A 133 -6.23 21.99 -16.84
C GLU A 133 -7.68 22.48 -17.02
N ARG A 134 -8.63 21.79 -16.41
CA ARG A 134 -10.06 22.14 -16.46
C ARG A 134 -10.51 23.14 -15.39
N GLY A 135 -9.60 23.64 -14.56
CA GLY A 135 -9.93 24.57 -13.46
C GLY A 135 -10.68 23.94 -12.29
N ILE A 136 -10.75 22.60 -12.21
CA ILE A 136 -11.39 21.87 -11.10
C ILE A 136 -10.41 21.80 -9.93
N LYS A 137 -10.76 22.41 -8.81
CA LYS A 137 -9.93 22.44 -7.60
C LYS A 137 -10.01 21.10 -6.86
N VAL A 138 -8.98 20.26 -6.97
CA VAL A 138 -8.82 19.01 -6.21
C VAL A 138 -7.66 19.17 -5.22
N HIS A 139 -7.75 18.47 -4.09
CA HIS A 139 -6.67 18.38 -3.10
C HIS A 139 -5.86 17.11 -3.37
N PHE A 140 -4.66 17.26 -3.90
CA PHE A 140 -3.85 16.13 -4.36
C PHE A 140 -3.57 15.08 -3.27
N PRO A 141 -3.12 15.46 -2.04
CA PRO A 141 -2.91 14.47 -0.98
C PRO A 141 -4.18 13.66 -0.64
N LEU A 142 -5.36 14.29 -0.68
CA LEU A 142 -6.62 13.58 -0.47
C LEU A 142 -6.93 12.60 -1.63
N LEU A 143 -6.58 12.96 -2.85
CA LEU A 143 -6.72 12.09 -4.02
C LEU A 143 -5.87 10.82 -3.87
N VAL A 144 -4.62 10.98 -3.46
CA VAL A 144 -3.71 9.88 -3.17
C VAL A 144 -4.24 9.02 -2.02
N ALA A 145 -4.71 9.63 -0.94
CA ALA A 145 -5.32 8.90 0.18
C ALA A 145 -6.53 8.07 -0.26
N CYS A 146 -7.38 8.60 -1.15
CA CYS A 146 -8.49 7.87 -1.74
C CYS A 146 -8.01 6.64 -2.55
N GLY A 147 -6.88 6.75 -3.24
CA GLY A 147 -6.24 5.63 -3.94
C GLY A 147 -5.79 4.53 -2.97
N TYR A 148 -5.27 4.90 -1.82
CA TYR A 148 -4.85 3.94 -0.79
C TYR A 148 -6.01 3.24 -0.08
N CYS A 149 -7.23 3.74 -0.13
CA CYS A 149 -8.40 3.06 0.43
C CYS A 149 -8.62 1.67 -0.20
N GLY A 150 -8.18 1.44 -1.43
CA GLY A 150 -8.20 0.13 -2.07
C GLY A 150 -7.39 -0.93 -1.32
N ALA A 151 -6.35 -0.56 -0.58
CA ALA A 151 -5.54 -1.48 0.19
C ALA A 151 -6.37 -2.27 1.23
N LEU A 152 -7.41 -1.67 1.80
CA LEU A 152 -8.32 -2.34 2.73
C LEU A 152 -9.09 -3.48 2.05
N VAL A 153 -9.45 -3.31 0.79
CA VAL A 153 -10.18 -4.29 0.01
C VAL A 153 -9.27 -5.43 -0.46
N SER A 154 -7.97 -5.15 -0.66
CA SER A 154 -7.00 -6.14 -1.12
C SER A 154 -6.88 -7.35 -0.18
N MET A 155 -7.12 -7.16 1.13
CA MET A 155 -7.10 -8.23 2.12
C MET A 155 -8.23 -9.27 1.94
N GLN A 156 -9.24 -8.95 1.14
CA GLN A 156 -10.36 -9.82 0.79
C GLN A 156 -10.31 -10.25 -0.67
N GLY A 157 -9.33 -9.79 -1.42
CA GLY A 157 -9.18 -10.05 -2.85
C GLY A 157 -8.51 -11.39 -3.18
N LEU A 158 -8.42 -11.67 -4.48
CA LEU A 158 -7.86 -12.93 -5.01
C LEU A 158 -6.38 -13.12 -4.66
N SER A 159 -5.64 -12.06 -4.42
CA SER A 159 -4.22 -12.09 -4.02
C SER A 159 -4.00 -11.92 -2.52
N ALA A 160 -5.05 -11.98 -1.71
CA ALA A 160 -4.94 -11.86 -0.27
C ALA A 160 -4.22 -13.07 0.34
N SER A 161 -3.24 -12.82 1.18
CA SER A 161 -2.38 -13.88 1.73
C SER A 161 -3.17 -14.88 2.60
N ILE A 162 -4.09 -14.40 3.44
CA ILE A 162 -4.87 -15.27 4.33
C ILE A 162 -5.79 -16.23 3.55
N PRO A 163 -6.66 -15.77 2.63
CA PRO A 163 -7.46 -16.66 1.81
C PRO A 163 -6.64 -17.65 0.97
N LEU A 164 -5.48 -17.21 0.46
CA LEU A 164 -4.59 -18.10 -0.30
C LEU A 164 -3.99 -19.18 0.58
N VAL A 165 -3.54 -18.86 1.80
CA VAL A 165 -3.00 -19.83 2.76
C VAL A 165 -4.08 -20.81 3.18
N LEU A 166 -5.30 -20.34 3.50
CA LEU A 166 -6.41 -21.21 3.92
C LEU A 166 -6.86 -22.19 2.81
N ASN A 167 -6.67 -21.82 1.55
CA ASN A 167 -6.97 -22.69 0.39
C ASN A 167 -5.85 -23.69 0.05
N THR A 168 -4.68 -23.58 0.73
CA THR A 168 -3.56 -24.47 0.50
C THR A 168 -3.70 -25.70 1.43
N PRO A 169 -3.62 -26.93 0.91
CA PRO A 169 -3.56 -28.12 1.76
C PRO A 169 -2.38 -28.01 2.73
N ASP A 170 -2.57 -28.45 3.97
CA ASP A 170 -1.54 -28.48 5.03
C ASP A 170 -0.98 -27.09 5.41
N HIS A 171 -1.84 -26.06 5.41
CA HIS A 171 -1.44 -24.73 5.86
C HIS A 171 -1.11 -24.70 7.37
N PHE A 172 -0.17 -23.86 7.75
CA PHE A 172 0.35 -23.71 9.12
C PHE A 172 -0.60 -22.99 10.10
N LEU A 173 -1.70 -22.41 9.62
CA LEU A 173 -2.65 -21.71 10.47
C LEU A 173 -3.57 -22.72 11.18
N PRO A 174 -3.66 -22.70 12.52
CA PRO A 174 -4.62 -23.55 13.24
C PRO A 174 -6.03 -23.02 12.99
N VAL A 175 -6.70 -23.57 12.00
CA VAL A 175 -8.11 -23.28 11.78
C VAL A 175 -8.93 -24.32 12.52
N SER A 176 -9.53 -23.92 13.62
CA SER A 176 -10.51 -24.74 14.31
C SER A 176 -11.81 -24.68 13.53
N TYR A 177 -12.07 -25.70 12.71
CA TYR A 177 -13.41 -25.93 12.19
C TYR A 177 -14.23 -26.55 13.32
N THR A 178 -14.95 -25.74 14.06
CA THR A 178 -16.08 -26.25 14.84
C THR A 178 -17.19 -26.56 13.85
N HIS A 179 -17.33 -27.83 13.53
CA HIS A 179 -18.55 -28.35 12.94
C HIS A 179 -19.61 -28.54 14.01
#